data_2725e7b9b1999017e33ce985a5458648
#
_entry.id   2725e7b9b1999017e33ce985a5458648
#
_cell.length_a   1.000
_cell.length_b   1.000
_cell.length_c   1.000
_cell.angle_alpha   90.00
_cell.angle_beta   90.00
_cell.angle_gamma   90.00
#
_symmetry.space_group_name_H-M   'P 1'
#
loop_
_entity.id
_entity.type
_entity.pdbx_description
1 polymer ?
#
loop_
_entity_poly.entity_id
_entity_poly.type
_entity_poly.pdbx_seq_one_letter_code
_entity_poly.pdbx_strand_id
1 'polypeptide(L)'
;SHPNIVAIRDIGEEDGQQFLVMEYVDGSDLKKYIQDHAPLSNQDVVRIMGEILSAMTLAHQKGIIHRDLKPQNVLLTKDGRAKVTDFGIAVAFAETSLTQTNSMLGSVHYLSPEQARGSKATIQSDIYAMGIMLFEMLTGRIPYDGDSAVTIALQHFQKPLPSILAENHNVPQALENVVIRATAKKLENRYNSTLEMSRDLVTSLYPSHSRDAKVVFDDMTDTKTLPKVTPVPSVSSEKKATAKSSESKQAVSKQPRKNSTLAKNKKKKKKKSFFSTSLKVFLGLVFIGIIIFAYLVFTNPDSTQVPNVVGQELSTAQTKIEGAGFKVGEVKEVEDDSVDTGKV
;
A
#
# COMPACT_ATOMS: atom_id res chain seq x y z
N SER A 1 4.98 -3.06 30.51
CA SER A 1 6.00 -2.04 30.19
C SER A 1 7.16 -2.68 29.45
N HIS A 2 7.83 -1.92 28.58
CA HIS A 2 9.00 -2.36 27.79
C HIS A 2 9.94 -1.14 27.63
N PRO A 3 11.26 -1.30 27.67
CA PRO A 3 12.19 -0.19 27.58
C PRO A 3 12.08 0.58 26.26
N ASN A 4 11.69 -0.08 25.17
CA ASN A 4 11.52 0.51 23.84
C ASN A 4 10.05 0.81 23.49
N ILE A 5 9.15 0.94 24.47
CA ILE A 5 7.78 1.41 24.31
C ILE A 5 7.56 2.59 25.26
N VAL A 6 6.98 3.67 24.76
CA VAL A 6 6.59 4.83 25.58
C VAL A 6 5.53 4.37 26.58
N ALA A 7 5.79 4.61 27.89
CA ALA A 7 4.88 4.17 28.93
C ALA A 7 3.69 5.12 29.05
N ILE A 8 2.49 4.55 29.13
CA ILE A 8 1.29 5.27 29.56
C ILE A 8 1.34 5.34 31.09
N ARG A 9 1.24 6.56 31.64
CA ARG A 9 1.28 6.85 33.06
C ARG A 9 -0.11 6.92 33.66
N ASP A 10 -1.04 7.59 32.94
CA ASP A 10 -2.40 7.78 33.40
C ASP A 10 -3.35 8.02 32.24
N ILE A 11 -4.63 7.80 32.46
CA ILE A 11 -5.72 8.07 31.52
C ILE A 11 -6.83 8.74 32.32
N GLY A 12 -7.34 9.85 31.83
CA GLY A 12 -8.42 10.59 32.49
C GLY A 12 -9.38 11.23 31.50
N GLU A 13 -10.43 11.80 32.09
CA GLU A 13 -11.42 12.62 31.38
C GLU A 13 -11.70 13.85 32.19
N GLU A 14 -11.68 15.02 31.55
CA GLU A 14 -12.00 16.32 32.16
C GLU A 14 -12.80 17.13 31.15
N ASP A 15 -13.92 17.72 31.57
CA ASP A 15 -14.82 18.51 30.71
C ASP A 15 -15.26 17.82 29.40
N GLY A 16 -15.47 16.49 29.46
CA GLY A 16 -15.84 15.67 28.29
C GLY A 16 -14.70 15.41 27.33
N GLN A 17 -13.48 15.81 27.65
CA GLN A 17 -12.27 15.53 26.89
C GLN A 17 -11.46 14.41 27.54
N GLN A 18 -11.10 13.40 26.76
CA GLN A 18 -10.22 12.33 27.22
C GLN A 18 -8.76 12.73 27.04
N PHE A 19 -7.96 12.48 28.06
CA PHE A 19 -6.53 12.74 28.02
C PHE A 19 -5.73 11.49 28.38
N LEU A 20 -4.52 11.42 27.82
CA LEU A 20 -3.56 10.36 28.04
C LEU A 20 -2.25 10.97 28.55
N VAL A 21 -1.83 10.58 29.75
CA VAL A 21 -0.55 11.00 30.31
C VAL A 21 0.50 9.95 29.95
N MET A 22 1.53 10.36 29.23
CA MET A 22 2.60 9.47 28.77
C MET A 22 3.95 9.85 29.41
N GLU A 23 4.88 8.90 29.34
CA GLU A 23 6.29 9.15 29.62
C GLU A 23 6.80 10.26 28.70
N TYR A 24 7.49 11.25 29.28
CA TYR A 24 8.22 12.24 28.49
C TYR A 24 9.55 11.64 28.01
N VAL A 25 9.76 11.68 26.70
CA VAL A 25 11.00 11.23 26.06
C VAL A 25 11.79 12.45 25.61
N ASP A 26 12.91 12.74 26.30
CA ASP A 26 13.78 13.85 25.97
C ASP A 26 14.66 13.49 24.77
N GLY A 27 14.27 13.98 23.59
CA GLY A 27 14.96 13.67 22.33
C GLY A 27 14.18 14.17 21.10
N SER A 28 14.24 13.43 20.00
CA SER A 28 13.50 13.75 18.77
C SER A 28 12.79 12.51 18.23
N ASP A 29 11.87 12.69 17.30
CA ASP A 29 11.35 11.56 16.53
C ASP A 29 12.40 11.06 15.50
N LEU A 30 12.25 9.79 15.08
CA LEU A 30 13.14 9.15 14.12
C LEU A 30 13.06 9.80 12.74
N LYS A 31 11.90 10.39 12.36
CA LYS A 31 11.77 11.08 11.06
C LYS A 31 12.71 12.27 10.98
N LYS A 32 12.71 13.10 12.02
CA LYS A 32 13.62 14.24 12.11
C LYS A 32 15.08 13.77 12.13
N TYR A 33 15.38 12.72 12.89
CA TYR A 33 16.73 12.16 12.94
C TYR A 33 17.22 11.66 11.56
N ILE A 34 16.36 10.98 10.79
CA ILE A 34 16.67 10.58 9.42
C ILE A 34 16.92 11.81 8.53
N GLN A 35 16.05 12.82 8.60
CA GLN A 35 16.20 14.04 7.79
C GLN A 35 17.54 14.76 8.05
N ASP A 36 18.00 14.75 9.30
CA ASP A 36 19.21 15.45 9.71
C ASP A 36 20.51 14.63 9.43
N HIS A 37 20.43 13.28 9.38
CA HIS A 37 21.64 12.42 9.42
C HIS A 37 21.69 11.34 8.32
N ALA A 38 20.62 11.11 7.55
CA ALA A 38 20.63 10.02 6.57
C ALA A 38 21.54 10.29 5.36
N PRO A 39 22.08 9.24 4.73
CA PRO A 39 21.91 7.84 5.08
C PRO A 39 22.61 7.46 6.39
N LEU A 40 21.91 6.72 7.26
CA LEU A 40 22.46 6.32 8.55
C LEU A 40 23.52 5.20 8.37
N SER A 41 24.42 5.07 9.36
CA SER A 41 25.36 3.96 9.37
C SER A 41 24.62 2.61 9.49
N ASN A 42 25.15 1.55 8.86
CA ASN A 42 24.55 0.21 8.96
C ASN A 42 24.38 -0.25 10.42
N GLN A 43 25.35 0.08 11.28
CA GLN A 43 25.34 -0.24 12.71
C GLN A 43 24.18 0.47 13.42
N ASP A 44 23.96 1.77 13.16
CA ASP A 44 22.85 2.53 13.76
C ASP A 44 21.52 2.02 13.27
N VAL A 45 21.39 1.70 11.97
CA VAL A 45 20.18 1.14 11.40
C VAL A 45 19.81 -0.18 12.06
N VAL A 46 20.79 -1.11 12.20
CA VAL A 46 20.56 -2.41 12.84
C VAL A 46 20.23 -2.24 14.31
N ARG A 47 20.87 -1.32 15.02
CA ARG A 47 20.61 -1.04 16.45
C ARG A 47 19.19 -0.45 16.62
N ILE A 48 18.86 0.62 15.92
CA ILE A 48 17.56 1.31 16.05
C ILE A 48 16.43 0.36 15.67
N MET A 49 16.55 -0.33 14.53
CA MET A 49 15.51 -1.26 14.10
C MET A 49 15.42 -2.49 15.02
N GLY A 50 16.55 -2.95 15.59
CA GLY A 50 16.57 -4.03 16.57
C GLY A 50 15.75 -3.68 17.83
N GLU A 51 15.86 -2.45 18.32
CA GLU A 51 15.07 -1.94 19.45
C GLU A 51 13.58 -1.82 19.12
N ILE A 52 13.24 -1.33 17.89
CA ILE A 52 11.86 -1.29 17.40
C ILE A 52 11.29 -2.71 17.30
N LEU A 53 12.02 -3.66 16.73
CA LEU A 53 11.61 -5.06 16.61
C LEU A 53 11.41 -5.71 17.98
N SER A 54 12.22 -5.37 18.99
CA SER A 54 12.05 -5.83 20.36
C SER A 54 10.72 -5.36 20.95
N ALA A 55 10.40 -4.07 20.79
CA ALA A 55 9.12 -3.48 21.19
C ALA A 55 7.93 -4.14 20.50
N MET A 56 8.03 -4.29 19.17
CA MET A 56 6.96 -4.85 18.35
C MET A 56 6.76 -6.35 18.61
N THR A 57 7.83 -7.09 18.94
CA THR A 57 7.73 -8.51 19.33
C THR A 57 6.86 -8.66 20.58
N LEU A 58 7.07 -7.83 21.61
CA LEU A 58 6.22 -7.86 22.79
C LEU A 58 4.78 -7.47 22.46
N ALA A 59 4.56 -6.41 21.67
CA ALA A 59 3.22 -5.97 21.26
C ALA A 59 2.47 -7.10 20.53
N HIS A 60 3.09 -7.71 19.53
CA HIS A 60 2.50 -8.79 18.74
C HIS A 60 2.20 -10.04 19.60
N GLN A 61 3.07 -10.41 20.56
CA GLN A 61 2.81 -11.49 21.53
C GLN A 61 1.58 -11.21 22.42
N LYS A 62 1.25 -9.94 22.64
CA LYS A 62 0.04 -9.51 23.35
C LYS A 62 -1.17 -9.31 22.45
N GLY A 63 -1.07 -9.66 21.16
CA GLY A 63 -2.13 -9.48 20.18
C GLY A 63 -2.35 -8.02 19.75
N ILE A 64 -1.40 -7.13 20.05
CA ILE A 64 -1.46 -5.71 19.71
C ILE A 64 -0.73 -5.49 18.40
N ILE A 65 -1.43 -4.97 17.39
CA ILE A 65 -0.91 -4.55 16.10
C ILE A 65 -0.85 -3.02 16.09
N HIS A 66 0.27 -2.44 15.65
CA HIS A 66 0.46 -0.99 15.70
C HIS A 66 -0.39 -0.26 14.63
N ARG A 67 -0.47 -0.80 13.41
CA ARG A 67 -1.29 -0.33 12.28
C ARG A 67 -0.82 0.95 11.60
N ASP A 68 -0.15 1.86 12.30
CA ASP A 68 0.39 3.13 11.77
C ASP A 68 1.86 3.31 12.17
N LEU A 69 2.67 2.27 11.95
CA LEU A 69 4.10 2.32 12.26
C LEU A 69 4.84 3.15 11.20
N LYS A 70 5.52 4.19 11.66
CA LYS A 70 6.28 5.14 10.84
C LYS A 70 7.34 5.85 11.69
N PRO A 71 8.35 6.49 11.08
CA PRO A 71 9.43 7.13 11.85
C PRO A 71 8.96 8.22 12.83
N GLN A 72 7.85 8.91 12.54
CA GLN A 72 7.27 9.91 13.45
C GLN A 72 6.77 9.28 14.75
N ASN A 73 6.37 8.00 14.73
CA ASN A 73 5.87 7.25 15.88
C ASN A 73 6.98 6.45 16.59
N VAL A 74 8.25 6.79 16.32
CA VAL A 74 9.42 6.27 17.03
C VAL A 74 10.22 7.45 17.56
N LEU A 75 10.32 7.53 18.89
CA LEU A 75 11.09 8.56 19.56
C LEU A 75 12.51 8.04 19.83
N LEU A 76 13.50 8.88 19.63
CA LEU A 76 14.90 8.63 20.01
C LEU A 76 15.26 9.48 21.22
N THR A 77 15.72 8.85 22.28
CA THR A 77 16.25 9.55 23.45
C THR A 77 17.60 10.23 23.12
N LYS A 78 18.07 11.14 23.95
CA LYS A 78 19.39 11.81 23.77
C LYS A 78 20.56 10.83 23.70
N ASP A 79 20.45 9.67 24.36
CA ASP A 79 21.42 8.58 24.28
C ASP A 79 21.18 7.63 23.11
N GLY A 80 20.26 7.99 22.20
CA GLY A 80 20.01 7.29 20.93
C GLY A 80 19.15 6.04 21.02
N ARG A 81 18.48 5.76 22.15
CA ARG A 81 17.55 4.61 22.27
C ARG A 81 16.21 4.89 21.63
N ALA A 82 15.69 3.90 20.91
CA ALA A 82 14.39 4.00 20.27
C ALA A 82 13.25 3.59 21.23
N LYS A 83 12.15 4.35 21.18
CA LYS A 83 10.90 4.05 21.87
C LYS A 83 9.73 4.21 20.91
N VAL A 84 8.96 3.15 20.73
CA VAL A 84 7.73 3.16 19.91
C VAL A 84 6.60 3.79 20.70
N THR A 85 5.82 4.66 20.06
CA THR A 85 4.66 5.36 20.63
C THR A 85 3.44 5.25 19.71
N ASP A 86 2.29 5.73 20.15
CA ASP A 86 1.05 5.89 19.35
C ASP A 86 0.51 4.59 18.73
N PHE A 87 0.47 3.51 19.52
CA PHE A 87 -0.11 2.25 19.11
C PHE A 87 -1.58 2.40 18.70
N GLY A 88 -1.84 2.51 17.41
CA GLY A 88 -3.15 2.32 16.77
C GLY A 88 -4.32 3.15 17.27
N ILE A 89 -4.07 4.22 18.04
CA ILE A 89 -5.12 5.04 18.67
C ILE A 89 -6.00 5.74 17.62
N ALA A 90 -5.43 6.10 16.46
CA ALA A 90 -6.13 6.87 15.43
C ALA A 90 -6.95 6.00 14.43
N VAL A 91 -6.66 4.70 14.31
CA VAL A 91 -7.27 3.85 13.26
C VAL A 91 -8.67 3.36 13.65
N ALA A 92 -9.05 3.41 14.92
CA ALA A 92 -10.41 3.08 15.35
C ALA A 92 -11.46 4.08 14.81
N PHE A 93 -11.05 5.27 14.38
CA PHE A 93 -11.91 6.32 13.83
C PHE A 93 -11.85 6.47 12.32
N ALA A 94 -10.93 5.76 11.63
CA ALA A 94 -10.63 5.95 10.21
C ALA A 94 -11.06 4.78 9.31
N GLU A 95 -11.95 3.89 9.76
CA GLU A 95 -12.38 2.73 8.94
C GLU A 95 -13.15 3.13 7.66
N THR A 96 -13.33 4.43 7.33
CA THR A 96 -14.27 4.81 6.26
C THR A 96 -13.75 5.71 5.14
N SER A 97 -12.54 6.27 5.15
CA SER A 97 -12.14 7.10 3.97
C SER A 97 -10.63 7.33 3.83
N LEU A 98 -10.05 6.79 2.79
CA LEU A 98 -8.74 7.20 2.20
C LEU A 98 -8.73 8.65 1.68
N THR A 99 -9.79 9.43 1.87
CA THR A 99 -10.01 10.71 1.18
C THR A 99 -9.91 11.97 2.05
N GLN A 100 -9.66 11.88 3.37
CA GLN A 100 -9.68 13.09 4.20
C GLN A 100 -8.45 13.24 5.10
N THR A 101 -7.78 14.38 4.94
CA THR A 101 -6.80 15.14 5.72
C THR A 101 -5.33 14.97 5.38
N ASN A 102 -4.60 16.11 5.33
CA ASN A 102 -3.14 16.22 5.11
C ASN A 102 -2.29 15.40 6.13
N SER A 103 -2.83 15.03 7.28
CA SER A 103 -2.16 14.16 8.26
C SER A 103 -2.08 12.71 7.80
N MET A 104 -3.01 12.25 6.95
CA MET A 104 -2.97 10.91 6.35
C MET A 104 -1.93 10.78 5.25
N LEU A 105 -1.52 11.88 4.61
CA LEU A 105 -0.54 11.85 3.52
C LEU A 105 0.80 11.29 4.02
N GLY A 106 1.21 11.60 5.25
CA GLY A 106 2.44 11.07 5.84
C GLY A 106 2.41 9.55 6.11
N SER A 107 1.26 9.01 6.51
CA SER A 107 1.12 7.59 6.86
C SER A 107 1.06 6.67 5.63
N VAL A 108 0.59 7.18 4.49
CA VAL A 108 0.44 6.35 3.27
C VAL A 108 1.77 5.82 2.74
N HIS A 109 2.89 6.51 3.02
CA HIS A 109 4.23 6.10 2.60
C HIS A 109 4.73 4.80 3.25
N TYR A 110 4.12 4.36 4.36
CA TYR A 110 4.48 3.14 5.09
C TYR A 110 3.38 2.08 5.05
N LEU A 111 2.31 2.33 4.29
CA LEU A 111 1.14 1.48 4.20
C LEU A 111 1.48 0.16 3.51
N SER A 112 1.05 -0.96 4.08
CA SER A 112 1.25 -2.27 3.45
C SER A 112 0.34 -2.47 2.24
N PRO A 113 0.72 -3.35 1.27
CA PRO A 113 -0.11 -3.65 0.10
C PRO A 113 -1.53 -4.11 0.44
N GLU A 114 -1.70 -4.89 1.50
CA GLU A 114 -3.00 -5.35 1.98
C GLU A 114 -3.85 -4.23 2.58
N GLN A 115 -3.23 -3.30 3.33
CA GLN A 115 -3.93 -2.12 3.84
C GLN A 115 -4.33 -1.17 2.69
N ALA A 116 -3.46 -0.99 1.69
CA ALA A 116 -3.76 -0.20 0.49
C ALA A 116 -4.97 -0.75 -0.30
N ARG A 117 -5.27 -2.05 -0.18
CA ARG A 117 -6.46 -2.71 -0.73
C ARG A 117 -7.66 -2.69 0.20
N GLY A 118 -7.58 -2.03 1.35
CA GLY A 118 -8.65 -1.93 2.33
C GLY A 118 -8.77 -3.14 3.26
N SER A 119 -7.78 -4.03 3.29
CA SER A 119 -7.75 -5.15 4.24
C SER A 119 -7.32 -4.68 5.63
N LYS A 120 -7.73 -5.42 6.66
CA LYS A 120 -7.30 -5.15 8.04
C LYS A 120 -5.79 -5.35 8.18
N ALA A 121 -5.16 -4.46 8.95
CA ALA A 121 -3.75 -4.59 9.29
C ALA A 121 -3.48 -5.85 10.13
N THR A 122 -2.33 -6.46 9.89
CA THR A 122 -1.84 -7.65 10.58
C THR A 122 -0.43 -7.44 11.12
N ILE A 123 0.11 -8.42 11.83
CA ILE A 123 1.54 -8.45 12.22
C ILE A 123 2.45 -8.21 11.01
N GLN A 124 2.12 -8.83 9.87
CA GLN A 124 2.89 -8.68 8.64
C GLN A 124 2.76 -7.29 8.00
N SER A 125 1.69 -6.56 8.30
CA SER A 125 1.56 -5.15 7.89
C SER A 125 2.55 -4.25 8.65
N ASP A 126 2.72 -4.45 9.96
CA ASP A 126 3.72 -3.75 10.76
C ASP A 126 5.15 -4.10 10.29
N ILE A 127 5.41 -5.38 9.94
CA ILE A 127 6.70 -5.82 9.38
C ILE A 127 6.99 -5.10 8.05
N TYR A 128 6.00 -4.94 7.19
CA TYR A 128 6.15 -4.18 5.94
C TYR A 128 6.52 -2.72 6.21
N ALA A 129 5.83 -2.07 7.13
CA ALA A 129 6.14 -0.69 7.52
C ALA A 129 7.58 -0.54 8.06
N MET A 130 8.03 -1.49 8.89
CA MET A 130 9.43 -1.53 9.37
C MET A 130 10.42 -1.73 8.22
N GLY A 131 10.08 -2.51 7.20
CA GLY A 131 10.89 -2.65 5.98
C GLY A 131 11.01 -1.34 5.20
N ILE A 132 9.94 -0.55 5.09
CA ILE A 132 9.98 0.78 4.48
C ILE A 132 10.82 1.76 5.31
N MET A 133 10.71 1.70 6.65
CA MET A 133 11.56 2.50 7.54
C MET A 133 13.03 2.16 7.40
N LEU A 134 13.38 0.87 7.26
CA LEU A 134 14.77 0.43 6.98
C LEU A 134 15.28 1.02 5.66
N PHE A 135 14.47 0.95 4.60
CA PHE A 135 14.82 1.56 3.31
C PHE A 135 15.14 3.05 3.48
N GLU A 136 14.27 3.77 4.19
CA GLU A 136 14.44 5.21 4.41
C GLU A 136 15.69 5.54 5.24
N MET A 137 15.98 4.81 6.32
CA MET A 137 17.17 4.98 7.11
C MET A 137 18.45 4.75 6.29
N LEU A 138 18.45 3.77 5.39
CA LEU A 138 19.62 3.38 4.59
C LEU A 138 19.85 4.27 3.36
N THR A 139 18.79 4.94 2.85
CA THR A 139 18.89 5.75 1.61
C THR A 139 18.65 7.24 1.83
N GLY A 140 18.00 7.64 2.93
CA GLY A 140 17.59 9.02 3.20
C GLY A 140 16.30 9.44 2.52
N ARG A 141 15.62 8.53 1.81
CA ARG A 141 14.37 8.80 1.11
C ARG A 141 13.35 7.66 1.26
N ILE A 142 12.10 7.95 1.03
CA ILE A 142 11.04 6.94 0.91
C ILE A 142 11.10 6.25 -0.46
N PRO A 143 10.76 4.94 -0.57
CA PRO A 143 10.82 4.20 -1.84
C PRO A 143 9.74 4.63 -2.83
N TYR A 144 8.56 5.07 -2.34
CA TYR A 144 7.41 5.42 -3.15
C TYR A 144 6.89 6.80 -2.79
N ASP A 145 6.69 7.65 -3.80
CA ASP A 145 6.20 9.02 -3.65
C ASP A 145 5.27 9.38 -4.82
N GLY A 146 4.44 10.43 -4.64
CA GLY A 146 3.50 10.88 -5.66
C GLY A 146 2.58 11.98 -5.19
N ASP A 147 1.84 12.57 -6.14
CA ASP A 147 1.01 13.76 -5.93
C ASP A 147 -0.27 13.49 -5.11
N SER A 148 -0.60 12.22 -4.85
CA SER A 148 -1.77 11.86 -4.07
C SER A 148 -1.56 10.57 -3.26
N ALA A 149 -2.29 10.45 -2.14
CA ALA A 149 -2.30 9.23 -1.32
C ALA A 149 -2.65 7.98 -2.14
N VAL A 150 -3.57 8.09 -3.09
CA VAL A 150 -3.96 6.99 -3.99
C VAL A 150 -2.79 6.57 -4.87
N THR A 151 -2.08 7.52 -5.47
CA THR A 151 -0.89 7.24 -6.31
C THR A 151 0.19 6.53 -5.51
N ILE A 152 0.46 6.97 -4.28
CA ILE A 152 1.44 6.34 -3.40
C ILE A 152 0.99 4.94 -3.00
N ALA A 153 -0.27 4.77 -2.57
CA ALA A 153 -0.85 3.47 -2.22
C ALA A 153 -0.76 2.46 -3.37
N LEU A 154 -1.05 2.87 -4.61
CA LEU A 154 -0.91 2.04 -5.80
C LEU A 154 0.54 1.53 -5.99
N GLN A 155 1.54 2.36 -5.70
CA GLN A 155 2.94 1.96 -5.85
C GLN A 155 3.34 0.86 -4.86
N HIS A 156 2.77 0.84 -3.65
CA HIS A 156 3.05 -0.19 -2.65
C HIS A 156 2.72 -1.62 -3.13
N PHE A 157 1.77 -1.81 -4.03
CA PHE A 157 1.48 -3.14 -4.56
C PHE A 157 1.86 -3.34 -6.02
N GLN A 158 2.13 -2.29 -6.81
CA GLN A 158 2.45 -2.39 -8.22
C GLN A 158 3.94 -2.27 -8.54
N LYS A 159 4.69 -1.42 -7.79
CA LYS A 159 6.09 -1.16 -8.09
C LYS A 159 7.02 -2.07 -7.27
N PRO A 160 8.09 -2.60 -7.87
CA PRO A 160 9.13 -3.27 -7.11
C PRO A 160 9.82 -2.29 -6.16
N LEU A 161 10.42 -2.81 -5.10
CA LEU A 161 11.27 -2.01 -4.23
C LEU A 161 12.51 -1.56 -5.02
N PRO A 162 12.87 -0.26 -5.00
CA PRO A 162 14.14 0.19 -5.57
C PRO A 162 15.33 -0.49 -4.88
N SER A 163 16.43 -0.69 -5.62
CA SER A 163 17.63 -1.28 -5.03
C SER A 163 18.34 -0.30 -4.10
N ILE A 164 18.52 -0.72 -2.84
CA ILE A 164 19.27 0.06 -1.86
C ILE A 164 20.75 0.15 -2.26
N LEU A 165 21.33 -0.96 -2.73
CA LEU A 165 22.73 -1.02 -3.14
C LEU A 165 23.03 -0.10 -4.34
N ALA A 166 22.07 0.17 -5.19
CA ALA A 166 22.23 1.13 -6.30
C ALA A 166 22.37 2.58 -5.80
N GLU A 167 21.84 2.89 -4.62
CA GLU A 167 21.85 4.22 -4.03
C GLU A 167 22.92 4.38 -2.92
N ASN A 168 23.14 3.30 -2.16
CA ASN A 168 24.12 3.26 -1.06
C ASN A 168 24.95 1.97 -1.13
N HIS A 169 26.08 2.04 -1.79
CA HIS A 169 27.00 0.91 -1.99
C HIS A 169 27.65 0.38 -0.68
N ASN A 170 27.55 1.10 0.43
CA ASN A 170 28.07 0.67 1.72
C ASN A 170 27.16 -0.34 2.43
N VAL A 171 25.94 -0.55 1.94
CA VAL A 171 24.98 -1.48 2.51
C VAL A 171 25.34 -2.91 2.07
N PRO A 172 25.50 -3.88 3.01
CA PRO A 172 25.72 -5.28 2.62
C PRO A 172 24.45 -5.88 1.99
N GLN A 173 24.65 -6.84 1.05
CA GLN A 173 23.52 -7.53 0.41
C GLN A 173 22.61 -8.23 1.43
N ALA A 174 23.17 -8.79 2.49
CA ALA A 174 22.37 -9.41 3.55
C ALA A 174 21.40 -8.43 4.22
N LEU A 175 21.82 -7.17 4.44
CA LEU A 175 20.94 -6.14 5.00
C LEU A 175 19.88 -5.67 3.98
N GLU A 176 20.24 -5.53 2.70
CA GLU A 176 19.23 -5.30 1.64
C GLU A 176 18.22 -6.45 1.57
N ASN A 177 18.66 -7.70 1.73
CA ASN A 177 17.78 -8.87 1.72
C ASN A 177 16.74 -8.84 2.85
N VAL A 178 17.11 -8.33 4.03
CA VAL A 178 16.13 -8.12 5.13
C VAL A 178 15.04 -7.16 4.69
N VAL A 179 15.42 -6.05 4.03
CA VAL A 179 14.45 -5.06 3.54
C VAL A 179 13.58 -5.64 2.44
N ILE A 180 14.16 -6.35 1.46
CA ILE A 180 13.43 -7.00 0.37
C ILE A 180 12.39 -7.97 0.93
N ARG A 181 12.77 -8.81 1.90
CA ARG A 181 11.85 -9.78 2.51
C ARG A 181 10.78 -9.10 3.34
N ALA A 182 11.12 -8.10 4.15
CA ALA A 182 10.14 -7.35 4.93
C ALA A 182 9.11 -6.62 4.06
N THR A 183 9.52 -6.13 2.85
CA THR A 183 8.67 -5.40 1.91
C THR A 183 8.11 -6.25 0.78
N ALA A 184 8.19 -7.59 0.87
CA ALA A 184 7.61 -8.49 -0.12
C ALA A 184 6.11 -8.23 -0.28
N LYS A 185 5.62 -8.21 -1.53
CA LYS A 185 4.23 -7.88 -1.84
C LYS A 185 3.28 -9.00 -1.41
N LYS A 186 3.70 -10.25 -1.58
CA LYS A 186 2.96 -11.44 -1.14
C LYS A 186 3.29 -11.74 0.32
N LEU A 187 2.26 -12.04 1.12
CA LEU A 187 2.42 -12.33 2.55
C LEU A 187 3.30 -13.56 2.81
N GLU A 188 3.20 -14.58 1.94
CA GLU A 188 3.99 -15.82 2.01
C GLU A 188 5.51 -15.60 1.85
N ASN A 189 5.91 -14.53 1.16
CA ASN A 189 7.31 -14.16 0.95
C ASN A 189 7.85 -13.24 2.05
N ARG A 190 6.96 -12.70 2.91
CA ARG A 190 7.31 -11.80 3.99
C ARG A 190 7.64 -12.57 5.26
N TYR A 191 8.33 -11.95 6.19
CA TYR A 191 8.53 -12.53 7.53
C TYR A 191 7.20 -12.83 8.21
N ASN A 192 7.12 -13.97 8.90
CA ASN A 192 5.92 -14.36 9.65
C ASN A 192 5.86 -13.70 11.04
N SER A 193 7.01 -13.26 11.56
CA SER A 193 7.10 -12.61 12.86
C SER A 193 8.24 -11.60 12.92
N THR A 194 8.14 -10.65 13.84
CA THR A 194 9.21 -9.71 14.16
C THR A 194 10.46 -10.39 14.71
N LEU A 195 10.29 -11.52 15.39
CA LEU A 195 11.41 -12.32 15.89
C LEU A 195 12.23 -12.94 14.74
N GLU A 196 11.57 -13.43 13.70
CA GLU A 196 12.23 -13.94 12.50
C GLU A 196 13.01 -12.83 11.79
N MET A 197 12.39 -11.66 11.58
CA MET A 197 13.04 -10.49 11.00
C MET A 197 14.23 -10.01 11.84
N SER A 198 14.10 -10.02 13.17
CA SER A 198 15.16 -9.59 14.09
C SER A 198 16.41 -10.49 13.99
N ARG A 199 16.25 -11.80 13.82
CA ARG A 199 17.37 -12.73 13.65
C ARG A 199 18.17 -12.42 12.39
N ASP A 200 17.50 -12.25 11.26
CA ASP A 200 18.13 -11.92 9.99
C ASP A 200 18.79 -10.53 10.06
N LEU A 201 18.13 -9.55 10.69
CA LEU A 201 18.68 -8.19 10.84
C LEU A 201 19.98 -8.19 11.64
N VAL A 202 20.00 -8.84 12.81
CA VAL A 202 21.19 -8.85 13.69
C VAL A 202 22.37 -9.52 13.03
N THR A 203 22.13 -10.59 12.25
CA THR A 203 23.21 -11.32 11.57
C THR A 203 23.64 -10.70 10.26
N SER A 204 22.88 -9.75 9.69
CA SER A 204 23.12 -9.17 8.37
C SER A 204 24.47 -8.45 8.20
N LEU A 205 25.09 -8.04 9.32
CA LEU A 205 26.42 -7.41 9.32
C LEU A 205 27.56 -8.38 9.64
N TYR A 206 27.27 -9.67 9.84
CA TYR A 206 28.31 -10.65 10.17
C TYR A 206 29.12 -11.03 8.93
N PRO A 207 30.43 -11.30 9.07
CA PRO A 207 31.29 -11.71 7.97
C PRO A 207 30.80 -12.95 7.22
N SER A 208 30.08 -13.86 7.90
CA SER A 208 29.46 -15.05 7.29
C SER A 208 28.44 -14.72 6.20
N HIS A 209 27.81 -13.54 6.26
CA HIS A 209 26.80 -13.05 5.31
C HIS A 209 27.35 -12.10 4.26
N SER A 210 28.68 -11.88 4.22
CA SER A 210 29.32 -10.93 3.28
C SER A 210 29.18 -11.32 1.80
N ARG A 211 28.80 -12.58 1.50
CA ARG A 211 28.64 -13.12 0.14
C ARG A 211 27.23 -13.60 -0.14
N ASP A 212 26.26 -13.16 0.65
CA ASP A 212 24.88 -13.56 0.42
C ASP A 212 24.42 -13.10 -0.97
N ALA A 213 23.72 -13.98 -1.67
CA ALA A 213 23.09 -13.62 -2.94
C ALA A 213 21.84 -12.76 -2.68
N LYS A 214 21.50 -11.90 -3.65
CA LYS A 214 20.28 -11.11 -3.59
C LYS A 214 19.05 -12.02 -3.58
N VAL A 215 18.16 -11.80 -2.63
CA VAL A 215 16.85 -12.45 -2.59
C VAL A 215 15.97 -11.86 -3.68
N VAL A 216 15.33 -12.73 -4.46
CA VAL A 216 14.39 -12.35 -5.53
C VAL A 216 13.11 -13.11 -5.33
N PHE A 217 12.00 -12.40 -5.22
CA PHE A 217 10.66 -12.99 -5.18
C PHE A 217 9.93 -12.73 -6.49
N ASP A 218 9.13 -13.69 -6.93
CA ASP A 218 8.25 -13.55 -8.08
C ASP A 218 6.93 -12.89 -7.66
N ASP A 219 7.05 -11.71 -7.06
CA ASP A 219 5.92 -10.95 -6.51
C ASP A 219 5.07 -10.24 -7.58
N MET A 220 5.58 -10.15 -8.82
CA MET A 220 5.02 -9.33 -9.90
C MET A 220 4.29 -10.11 -11.00
N THR A 221 4.26 -11.44 -10.95
CA THR A 221 3.75 -12.27 -12.06
C THR A 221 2.24 -12.46 -12.09
N ASP A 222 1.47 -12.01 -11.12
CA ASP A 222 0.02 -12.25 -11.06
C ASP A 222 -0.86 -11.29 -11.89
N THR A 223 -0.26 -10.46 -12.77
CA THR A 223 -1.07 -9.55 -13.61
C THR A 223 -1.32 -10.07 -15.02
N LYS A 224 -0.98 -11.33 -15.34
CA LYS A 224 -1.21 -11.91 -16.69
C LYS A 224 -1.58 -13.39 -16.65
N THR A 225 -2.71 -13.75 -16.09
CA THR A 225 -3.48 -14.91 -16.58
C THR A 225 -4.95 -14.73 -16.27
N LEU A 226 -5.65 -14.07 -17.16
CA LEU A 226 -7.03 -14.49 -17.45
C LEU A 226 -6.96 -15.98 -17.81
N PRO A 227 -7.77 -16.86 -17.19
CA PRO A 227 -7.75 -18.28 -17.52
C PRO A 227 -8.08 -18.42 -18.99
N LYS A 228 -7.12 -18.94 -19.75
CA LYS A 228 -7.34 -19.41 -21.11
C LYS A 228 -8.25 -20.62 -20.97
N VAL A 229 -9.52 -20.43 -21.25
CA VAL A 229 -10.48 -21.53 -21.34
C VAL A 229 -10.02 -22.42 -22.49
N THR A 230 -9.34 -23.49 -22.16
CA THR A 230 -9.08 -24.59 -23.10
C THR A 230 -10.38 -25.37 -23.24
N PRO A 231 -10.86 -25.63 -24.49
CA PRO A 231 -12.02 -26.47 -24.68
C PRO A 231 -11.68 -27.90 -24.24
N VAL A 232 -12.54 -28.47 -23.41
CA VAL A 232 -12.50 -29.87 -22.97
C VAL A 232 -12.72 -30.78 -24.18
N PRO A 233 -11.81 -31.74 -24.50
CA PRO A 233 -12.13 -32.82 -25.42
C PRO A 233 -13.00 -33.87 -24.72
N SER A 234 -14.13 -34.16 -25.31
CA SER A 234 -15.05 -35.20 -24.88
C SER A 234 -14.39 -36.59 -24.85
N VAL A 235 -14.68 -37.26 -23.75
CA VAL A 235 -14.32 -38.65 -23.46
C VAL A 235 -14.99 -39.59 -24.48
N SER A 236 -14.22 -40.51 -25.07
CA SER A 236 -14.74 -41.79 -25.46
C SER A 236 -13.69 -42.87 -25.19
N SER A 237 -14.21 -43.93 -24.64
CA SER A 237 -13.62 -45.02 -23.90
C SER A 237 -12.86 -46.05 -24.74
N GLU A 238 -11.98 -46.77 -24.03
CA GLU A 238 -11.62 -48.19 -24.13
C GLU A 238 -10.74 -48.68 -25.30
N LYS A 239 -9.72 -49.36 -25.07
CA LYS A 239 -9.28 -50.61 -24.47
C LYS A 239 -7.83 -50.95 -24.84
N LYS A 240 -7.05 -51.28 -23.85
CA LYS A 240 -6.14 -52.42 -23.64
C LYS A 240 -5.40 -53.10 -24.82
N ALA A 241 -4.08 -53.13 -24.74
CA ALA A 241 -3.20 -54.26 -24.62
C ALA A 241 -1.91 -54.20 -25.44
N THR A 242 -0.82 -54.32 -24.68
CA THR A 242 0.38 -55.14 -24.82
C THR A 242 1.29 -55.08 -26.06
N ALA A 243 2.50 -54.63 -25.74
CA ALA A 243 3.80 -55.29 -25.94
C ALA A 243 4.52 -55.30 -27.32
N LYS A 244 5.77 -54.88 -27.17
CA LYS A 244 7.02 -55.34 -27.77
C LYS A 244 7.45 -54.87 -29.16
N SER A 245 8.52 -54.12 -29.11
CA SER A 245 9.87 -54.46 -29.57
C SER A 245 10.20 -54.26 -31.05
N SER A 246 11.30 -53.57 -31.24
CA SER A 246 12.41 -53.70 -32.17
C SER A 246 12.30 -53.14 -33.60
N GLU A 247 13.17 -52.19 -33.76
CA GLU A 247 14.29 -52.12 -34.74
C GLU A 247 14.03 -51.91 -36.23
N SER A 248 14.59 -50.80 -36.64
CA SER A 248 15.61 -50.67 -37.71
C SER A 248 15.20 -50.39 -39.15
N LYS A 249 15.83 -49.33 -39.61
CA LYS A 249 16.49 -49.11 -40.91
C LYS A 249 15.69 -48.65 -42.14
N GLN A 250 16.05 -47.44 -42.50
CA GLN A 250 16.63 -47.03 -43.83
C GLN A 250 15.79 -47.13 -45.12
N ALA A 251 15.62 -46.02 -45.69
CA ALA A 251 16.23 -45.50 -46.92
C ALA A 251 15.32 -45.30 -48.15
N VAL A 252 15.40 -44.10 -48.70
CA VAL A 252 15.63 -43.76 -50.11
C VAL A 252 14.45 -43.68 -51.07
N SER A 253 14.18 -42.44 -51.46
CA SER A 253 14.20 -41.94 -52.83
C SER A 253 12.91 -41.93 -53.69
N LYS A 254 12.79 -40.77 -54.30
CA LYS A 254 12.31 -40.42 -55.66
C LYS A 254 10.83 -40.10 -55.92
N GLN A 255 10.69 -38.82 -56.21
CA GLN A 255 9.69 -38.22 -57.13
C GLN A 255 9.81 -38.90 -58.56
N PRO A 256 8.90 -38.69 -59.53
CA PRO A 256 8.02 -37.53 -59.76
C PRO A 256 6.71 -37.79 -60.58
N ARG A 257 5.97 -36.70 -60.77
CA ARG A 257 5.19 -36.34 -62.00
C ARG A 257 3.71 -36.67 -62.14
N LYS A 258 2.94 -35.59 -62.17
CA LYS A 258 2.16 -34.96 -63.27
C LYS A 258 0.67 -35.29 -63.43
N ASN A 259 -0.09 -34.16 -63.49
CA ASN A 259 -1.29 -33.87 -64.31
C ASN A 259 -2.62 -34.52 -63.88
N SER A 260 -3.73 -33.89 -63.82
CA SER A 260 -4.36 -32.81 -64.56
C SER A 260 -5.80 -32.55 -63.99
N THR A 261 -6.20 -31.32 -64.08
CA THR A 261 -7.56 -30.81 -64.38
C THR A 261 -8.83 -31.51 -63.87
N LEU A 262 -9.64 -30.83 -63.07
CA LEU A 262 -10.97 -30.37 -63.52
C LEU A 262 -11.73 -29.64 -62.37
N ALA A 263 -12.28 -28.52 -62.74
CA ALA A 263 -13.06 -27.61 -61.93
C ALA A 263 -14.36 -28.24 -61.38
N LYS A 264 -14.74 -27.87 -60.16
CA LYS A 264 -16.15 -27.78 -59.78
C LYS A 264 -16.39 -26.72 -58.73
N ASN A 265 -17.10 -25.73 -59.16
CA ASN A 265 -17.79 -24.69 -58.40
C ASN A 265 -18.46 -25.20 -57.11
N LYS A 266 -18.16 -24.61 -55.96
CA LYS A 266 -19.06 -24.67 -54.80
C LYS A 266 -19.17 -23.29 -54.14
N LYS A 267 -20.39 -22.83 -54.12
CA LYS A 267 -20.97 -21.59 -53.56
C LYS A 267 -20.34 -21.20 -52.22
N LYS A 268 -19.83 -19.96 -52.13
CA LYS A 268 -19.51 -19.27 -50.87
C LYS A 268 -20.78 -19.00 -50.07
N LYS A 269 -20.97 -19.70 -48.95
CA LYS A 269 -21.85 -19.26 -47.87
C LYS A 269 -21.18 -18.11 -47.12
N LYS A 270 -21.79 -16.93 -47.17
CA LYS A 270 -21.41 -15.76 -46.34
C LYS A 270 -21.58 -16.14 -44.88
N LYS A 271 -20.47 -16.27 -44.11
CA LYS A 271 -20.49 -16.22 -42.65
C LYS A 271 -20.84 -14.80 -42.25
N LYS A 272 -22.05 -14.62 -41.73
CA LYS A 272 -22.45 -13.36 -41.02
C LYS A 272 -21.49 -13.16 -39.86
N SER A 273 -20.82 -12.02 -39.86
CA SER A 273 -19.82 -11.61 -38.89
C SER A 273 -20.48 -11.45 -37.50
N PHE A 274 -20.19 -12.38 -36.62
CA PHE A 274 -20.48 -12.30 -35.19
C PHE A 274 -19.79 -11.08 -34.53
N PHE A 275 -18.77 -10.56 -35.16
CA PHE A 275 -17.97 -9.41 -34.71
C PHE A 275 -18.77 -8.09 -34.73
N SER A 276 -19.73 -7.94 -35.61
CA SER A 276 -20.54 -6.71 -35.74
C SER A 276 -21.56 -6.55 -34.59
N THR A 277 -22.08 -7.64 -34.07
CA THR A 277 -23.07 -7.60 -32.98
C THR A 277 -22.38 -7.37 -31.63
N SER A 278 -21.23 -7.97 -31.38
CA SER A 278 -20.41 -7.76 -30.19
C SER A 278 -19.92 -6.32 -30.07
N LEU A 279 -19.48 -5.72 -31.18
CA LEU A 279 -19.04 -4.32 -31.20
C LEU A 279 -20.20 -3.34 -30.92
N LYS A 280 -21.42 -3.62 -31.38
CA LYS A 280 -22.59 -2.78 -31.08
C LYS A 280 -23.02 -2.87 -29.62
N VAL A 281 -22.92 -4.06 -29.00
CA VAL A 281 -23.19 -4.25 -27.58
C VAL A 281 -22.14 -3.53 -26.73
N PHE A 282 -20.89 -3.62 -27.11
CA PHE A 282 -19.80 -2.91 -26.41
C PHE A 282 -19.95 -1.39 -26.49
N LEU A 283 -20.25 -0.84 -27.70
CA LEU A 283 -20.53 0.58 -27.87
C LEU A 283 -21.77 1.04 -27.08
N GLY A 284 -22.80 0.21 -26.98
CA GLY A 284 -23.99 0.48 -26.15
C GLY A 284 -23.64 0.55 -24.65
N LEU A 285 -22.81 -0.35 -24.14
CA LEU A 285 -22.35 -0.32 -22.74
C LEU A 285 -21.47 0.90 -22.43
N VAL A 286 -20.59 1.27 -23.35
CA VAL A 286 -19.78 2.49 -23.22
C VAL A 286 -20.65 3.74 -23.20
N PHE A 287 -21.68 3.81 -24.06
CA PHE A 287 -22.62 4.93 -24.09
C PHE A 287 -23.45 5.05 -22.81
N ILE A 288 -23.93 3.91 -22.26
CA ILE A 288 -24.59 3.87 -20.95
C ILE A 288 -23.65 4.32 -19.85
N GLY A 289 -22.38 3.88 -19.86
CA GLY A 289 -21.35 4.32 -18.92
C GLY A 289 -21.13 5.83 -18.94
N ILE A 290 -21.10 6.44 -20.13
CA ILE A 290 -20.97 7.89 -20.29
C ILE A 290 -22.19 8.63 -19.74
N ILE A 291 -23.40 8.11 -19.95
CA ILE A 291 -24.63 8.71 -19.40
C ILE A 291 -24.63 8.64 -17.87
N ILE A 292 -24.26 7.49 -17.28
CA ILE A 292 -24.16 7.34 -15.84
C ILE A 292 -23.07 8.26 -15.27
N PHE A 293 -21.93 8.37 -15.93
CA PHE A 293 -20.84 9.27 -15.53
C PHE A 293 -21.29 10.73 -15.58
N ALA A 294 -21.94 11.15 -16.68
CA ALA A 294 -22.51 12.50 -16.81
C ALA A 294 -23.55 12.77 -15.71
N TYR A 295 -24.43 11.80 -15.44
CA TYR A 295 -25.42 11.92 -14.37
C TYR A 295 -24.74 12.08 -13.00
N LEU A 296 -23.71 11.30 -12.69
CA LEU A 296 -22.95 11.40 -11.44
C LEU A 296 -22.18 12.72 -11.32
N VAL A 297 -21.64 13.24 -12.40
CA VAL A 297 -20.96 14.55 -12.42
C VAL A 297 -21.96 15.70 -12.21
N PHE A 298 -23.13 15.62 -12.82
CA PHE A 298 -24.15 16.66 -12.69
C PHE A 298 -24.98 16.59 -11.40
N THR A 299 -24.97 15.44 -10.70
CA THR A 299 -25.74 15.26 -9.45
C THR A 299 -24.85 15.26 -8.19
N ASN A 300 -23.53 15.33 -8.33
CA ASN A 300 -22.68 15.60 -7.18
C ASN A 300 -22.89 17.05 -6.73
N PRO A 301 -23.36 17.28 -5.49
CA PRO A 301 -23.37 18.64 -4.96
C PRO A 301 -21.91 19.11 -4.86
N ASP A 302 -21.59 20.20 -5.55
CA ASP A 302 -20.34 20.90 -5.33
C ASP A 302 -20.18 21.13 -3.84
N SER A 303 -19.04 20.75 -3.28
CA SER A 303 -18.68 21.07 -1.90
C SER A 303 -18.48 22.58 -1.81
N THR A 304 -19.57 23.32 -1.58
CA THR A 304 -19.56 24.76 -1.43
C THR A 304 -18.91 25.07 -0.09
N GLN A 305 -17.78 25.76 -0.09
CA GLN A 305 -17.12 26.20 1.13
C GLN A 305 -18.01 27.23 1.83
N VAL A 306 -18.23 27.05 3.14
CA VAL A 306 -18.92 28.04 3.98
C VAL A 306 -18.09 29.33 4.00
N PRO A 307 -18.63 30.47 3.59
CA PRO A 307 -17.89 31.73 3.59
C PRO A 307 -17.55 32.14 5.03
N ASN A 308 -16.34 32.66 5.23
CA ASN A 308 -15.98 33.26 6.53
C ASN A 308 -16.74 34.59 6.71
N VAL A 309 -17.53 34.66 7.77
CA VAL A 309 -18.38 35.80 8.14
C VAL A 309 -18.05 36.42 9.49
N VAL A 310 -16.99 35.91 10.14
CA VAL A 310 -16.56 36.41 11.48
C VAL A 310 -16.19 37.90 11.39
N GLY A 311 -16.69 38.69 12.32
CA GLY A 311 -16.47 40.14 12.42
C GLY A 311 -17.32 41.00 11.47
N GLN A 312 -18.24 40.41 10.71
CA GLN A 312 -19.16 41.13 9.81
C GLN A 312 -20.48 41.43 10.52
N GLU A 313 -21.19 42.48 10.07
CA GLU A 313 -22.54 42.74 10.55
C GLU A 313 -23.48 41.58 10.20
N LEU A 314 -24.42 41.29 11.11
CA LEU A 314 -25.34 40.15 10.97
C LEU A 314 -26.07 40.13 9.63
N SER A 315 -26.57 41.27 9.14
CA SER A 315 -27.26 41.37 7.83
C SER A 315 -26.36 41.04 6.64
N THR A 316 -25.11 41.48 6.72
CA THR A 316 -24.11 41.21 5.68
C THR A 316 -23.68 39.73 5.70
N ALA A 317 -23.49 39.17 6.90
CA ALA A 317 -23.18 37.77 7.08
C ALA A 317 -24.27 36.83 6.55
N GLN A 318 -25.54 37.13 6.85
CA GLN A 318 -26.70 36.40 6.32
C GLN A 318 -26.76 36.45 4.80
N THR A 319 -26.64 37.62 4.20
CA THR A 319 -26.63 37.78 2.73
C THR A 319 -25.50 36.97 2.07
N LYS A 320 -24.32 36.92 2.69
CA LYS A 320 -23.16 36.21 2.16
C LYS A 320 -23.31 34.69 2.28
N ILE A 321 -23.92 34.20 3.37
CA ILE A 321 -24.21 32.77 3.59
C ILE A 321 -25.29 32.30 2.60
N GLU A 322 -26.36 33.08 2.43
CA GLU A 322 -27.45 32.77 1.48
C GLU A 322 -26.98 32.84 0.03
N GLY A 323 -26.14 33.83 -0.30
CA GLY A 323 -25.53 33.96 -1.62
C GLY A 323 -24.59 32.80 -1.97
N ALA A 324 -24.04 32.10 -0.99
CA ALA A 324 -23.25 30.88 -1.16
C ALA A 324 -24.11 29.60 -1.19
N GLY A 325 -25.45 29.73 -1.20
CA GLY A 325 -26.37 28.60 -1.32
C GLY A 325 -26.72 27.90 0.02
N PHE A 326 -26.33 28.48 1.16
CA PHE A 326 -26.67 27.96 2.48
C PHE A 326 -27.94 28.63 3.03
N LYS A 327 -28.62 27.99 3.98
CA LYS A 327 -29.74 28.59 4.72
C LYS A 327 -29.25 29.00 6.11
N VAL A 328 -29.58 30.23 6.51
CA VAL A 328 -29.30 30.68 7.85
C VAL A 328 -30.29 30.06 8.84
N GLY A 329 -29.78 29.43 9.89
CA GLY A 329 -30.58 28.81 10.94
C GLY A 329 -31.03 29.84 11.99
N GLU A 330 -31.31 29.35 13.20
CA GLU A 330 -31.67 30.21 14.34
C GLU A 330 -30.46 31.05 14.76
N VAL A 331 -30.61 32.37 14.81
CA VAL A 331 -29.59 33.30 15.26
C VAL A 331 -29.74 33.48 16.76
N LYS A 332 -28.67 33.24 17.52
CA LYS A 332 -28.61 33.48 18.97
C LYS A 332 -27.63 34.58 19.25
N GLU A 333 -28.07 35.57 20.03
CA GLU A 333 -27.19 36.63 20.57
C GLU A 333 -26.49 36.09 21.81
N VAL A 334 -25.17 36.25 21.87
CA VAL A 334 -24.34 35.89 23.03
C VAL A 334 -23.48 37.10 23.37
N GLU A 335 -23.38 37.41 24.66
CA GLU A 335 -22.46 38.45 25.13
C GLU A 335 -21.01 37.95 25.02
N ASP A 336 -20.19 38.71 24.28
CA ASP A 336 -18.76 38.45 24.13
C ASP A 336 -18.00 39.76 24.15
N ASP A 337 -17.06 39.91 25.09
CA ASP A 337 -16.27 41.11 25.29
C ASP A 337 -15.24 41.40 24.17
N SER A 338 -15.04 40.43 23.26
CA SER A 338 -14.04 40.51 22.18
C SER A 338 -14.63 40.96 20.83
N VAL A 339 -15.95 41.06 20.70
CA VAL A 339 -16.64 41.40 19.44
C VAL A 339 -17.60 42.56 19.64
N ASP A 340 -17.60 43.55 18.73
CA ASP A 340 -18.52 44.67 18.78
C ASP A 340 -19.98 44.23 18.64
N THR A 341 -20.89 44.89 19.35
CA THR A 341 -22.33 44.61 19.34
C THR A 341 -22.90 44.56 17.91
N GLY A 342 -23.63 43.49 17.59
CA GLY A 342 -24.27 43.27 16.26
C GLY A 342 -23.39 42.64 15.18
N LYS A 343 -22.21 42.14 15.54
CA LYS A 343 -21.33 41.37 14.65
C LYS A 343 -21.39 39.87 14.95
N VAL A 344 -21.05 39.06 13.89
CA VAL A 344 -21.05 37.60 13.93
C VAL A 344 -19.63 37.09 14.21
#